data_a6d1180dbea0a222c8a956c2ba7a057c
#
_entry.id   a6d1180dbea0a222c8a956c2ba7a057c
#
_cell.length_a   1.000
_cell.length_b   1.000
_cell.length_c   1.000
_cell.angle_alpha   90.00
_cell.angle_beta   90.00
_cell.angle_gamma   90.00
#
_symmetry.space_group_name_H-M   'P 1'
#
loop_
_entity.id
_entity.type
_entity.pdbx_description
1 polymer ?
#
loop_
_entity_poly.entity_id
_entity_poly.type
_entity_poly.pdbx_seq_one_letter_code
_entity_poly.pdbx_strand_id
1 'polypeptide(L)'
;MNNMLRAVVGALPFIPRDDTLPARTVTVDELSIDPANVAAYAQVTGLRFSDTLPLTYPFALTFPTVMSLVTGFDFPFAAMGSVHIENHITQYRPIKVTETVSAAVHAENLREHRKGLLVDIVTELKVGNDPAWHQVTTFLHQQKTSLSGEPKPEPQKQPKLPPPNAVLSITAGQIRNYASIGGDHNPIHTNGIAAKLFGFPTVIAHGMFSAAAVLANIEGQLPDAVKYSVRFAKPVVLPAKAGLYVERDADGWELTLRNLKKGYPHLTATVQPV
;
A
#
# COMPACT_ATOMS: atom_id res chain seq x y z
N MET A 1 9.57 2.71 22.98
CA MET A 1 9.56 1.32 22.44
C MET A 1 9.39 1.45 20.94
N ASN A 2 10.27 0.84 20.13
CA ASN A 2 10.24 0.92 18.66
C ASN A 2 8.93 0.30 18.13
N ASN A 3 8.34 0.86 17.06
CA ASN A 3 7.10 0.39 16.43
C ASN A 3 7.14 -1.11 16.05
N MET A 4 8.30 -1.61 15.64
CA MET A 4 8.48 -3.04 15.35
C MET A 4 8.34 -3.91 16.61
N LEU A 5 8.90 -3.49 17.74
CA LEU A 5 8.75 -4.19 19.02
C LEU A 5 7.29 -4.13 19.52
N ARG A 6 6.61 -3.02 19.32
CA ARG A 6 5.17 -2.88 19.63
C ARG A 6 4.33 -3.81 18.76
N ALA A 7 4.62 -3.92 17.46
CA ALA A 7 3.91 -4.82 16.55
C ALA A 7 4.08 -6.29 16.96
N VAL A 8 5.30 -6.70 17.36
CA VAL A 8 5.58 -8.08 17.83
C VAL A 8 4.90 -8.35 19.18
N VAL A 9 5.05 -7.46 20.15
CA VAL A 9 4.40 -7.59 21.47
C VAL A 9 2.89 -7.57 21.32
N GLY A 10 2.36 -6.67 20.51
CA GLY A 10 0.93 -6.57 20.22
C GLY A 10 0.34 -7.80 19.49
N ALA A 11 1.16 -8.64 18.88
CA ALA A 11 0.70 -9.90 18.27
C ALA A 11 0.50 -11.04 19.29
N LEU A 12 0.87 -10.83 20.56
CA LEU A 12 0.68 -11.83 21.61
C LEU A 12 -0.82 -11.97 21.95
N PRO A 13 -1.36 -13.20 22.04
CA PRO A 13 -2.80 -13.45 22.18
C PRO A 13 -3.40 -13.03 23.53
N PHE A 14 -2.56 -12.61 24.49
CA PHE A 14 -2.97 -12.26 25.84
C PHE A 14 -3.11 -10.76 26.10
N ILE A 15 -2.90 -9.90 25.09
CA ILE A 15 -3.03 -8.46 25.24
C ILE A 15 -4.49 -8.08 24.96
N PRO A 16 -5.25 -7.58 25.98
CA PRO A 16 -6.58 -7.06 25.76
C PRO A 16 -6.54 -5.90 24.74
N ARG A 17 -7.53 -5.85 23.85
CA ARG A 17 -7.69 -4.80 22.86
C ARG A 17 -9.11 -4.27 22.91
N ASP A 18 -9.25 -3.02 22.59
CA ASP A 18 -10.57 -2.40 22.44
C ASP A 18 -11.28 -2.96 21.19
N ASP A 19 -12.60 -3.06 21.26
CA ASP A 19 -13.42 -3.45 20.10
C ASP A 19 -13.71 -2.28 19.16
N THR A 20 -13.25 -1.07 19.52
CA THR A 20 -13.48 0.17 18.80
C THR A 20 -12.17 0.79 18.33
N LEU A 21 -12.27 1.65 17.32
CA LEU A 21 -11.12 2.41 16.85
C LEU A 21 -10.71 3.52 17.84
N PRO A 22 -9.41 3.80 17.97
CA PRO A 22 -8.96 4.96 18.75
C PRO A 22 -9.45 6.26 18.12
N ALA A 23 -10.05 7.14 18.92
CA ALA A 23 -10.50 8.46 18.44
C ALA A 23 -9.35 9.45 18.19
N ARG A 24 -8.10 9.07 18.51
CA ARG A 24 -6.93 9.95 18.34
C ARG A 24 -6.48 10.04 16.89
N THR A 25 -6.07 11.25 16.52
CA THR A 25 -5.28 11.51 15.31
C THR A 25 -3.80 11.63 15.70
N VAL A 26 -2.93 10.96 14.96
CA VAL A 26 -1.48 11.12 15.13
C VAL A 26 -1.02 12.21 14.16
N THR A 27 -0.45 13.29 14.70
CA THR A 27 0.04 14.41 13.89
C THR A 27 1.55 14.53 13.94
N VAL A 28 2.13 15.00 12.85
CA VAL A 28 3.52 15.42 12.75
C VAL A 28 3.53 16.77 12.06
N ASP A 29 3.94 17.82 12.77
CA ASP A 29 3.85 19.19 12.28
C ASP A 29 4.87 19.48 11.16
N GLU A 30 6.06 18.85 11.24
CA GLU A 30 7.13 19.02 10.27
C GLU A 30 7.74 17.66 9.90
N LEU A 31 7.44 17.19 8.70
CA LEU A 31 8.11 16.07 8.05
C LEU A 31 9.06 16.63 7.01
N SER A 32 10.36 16.48 7.25
CA SER A 32 11.38 16.81 6.27
C SER A 32 11.47 15.71 5.20
N ILE A 33 11.59 16.13 3.95
CA ILE A 33 11.78 15.25 2.82
C ILE A 33 13.28 15.09 2.59
N ASP A 34 13.78 13.85 2.61
CA ASP A 34 15.17 13.55 2.25
C ASP A 34 15.26 13.26 0.74
N PRO A 35 15.90 14.14 -0.07
CA PRO A 35 16.02 13.92 -1.51
C PRO A 35 16.75 12.61 -1.86
N ALA A 36 17.69 12.15 -1.01
CA ALA A 36 18.39 10.89 -1.24
C ALA A 36 17.45 9.68 -1.07
N ASN A 37 16.53 9.74 -0.08
CA ASN A 37 15.51 8.71 0.11
C ASN A 37 14.49 8.72 -1.04
N VAL A 38 14.07 9.91 -1.53
CA VAL A 38 13.20 10.05 -2.72
C VAL A 38 13.85 9.43 -3.95
N ALA A 39 15.15 9.73 -4.19
CA ALA A 39 15.89 9.16 -5.31
C ALA A 39 15.99 7.63 -5.24
N ALA A 40 16.28 7.09 -4.05
CA ALA A 40 16.31 5.64 -3.82
C ALA A 40 14.94 4.99 -4.04
N TYR A 41 13.86 5.65 -3.60
CA TYR A 41 12.48 5.20 -3.85
C TYR A 41 12.16 5.17 -5.34
N ALA A 42 12.44 6.26 -6.05
CA ALA A 42 12.24 6.37 -7.49
C ALA A 42 13.00 5.25 -8.22
N GLN A 43 14.29 5.05 -7.89
CA GLN A 43 15.12 4.02 -8.49
C GLN A 43 14.56 2.61 -8.29
N VAL A 44 14.13 2.25 -7.05
CA VAL A 44 13.68 0.88 -6.75
C VAL A 44 12.31 0.58 -7.35
N THR A 45 11.44 1.58 -7.52
CA THR A 45 10.08 1.45 -8.06
C THR A 45 10.00 1.66 -9.58
N GLY A 46 11.04 2.25 -10.18
CA GLY A 46 11.08 2.61 -11.60
C GLY A 46 10.42 3.96 -11.91
N LEU A 47 10.01 4.71 -10.89
CA LEU A 47 9.51 6.09 -11.01
C LEU A 47 10.66 7.05 -11.30
N ARG A 48 10.32 8.25 -11.74
CA ARG A 48 11.33 9.29 -12.03
C ARG A 48 11.67 10.06 -10.76
N PHE A 49 12.94 10.35 -10.58
CA PHE A 49 13.38 11.35 -9.63
C PHE A 49 13.34 12.73 -10.29
N SER A 50 12.63 13.65 -9.66
CA SER A 50 12.46 15.03 -10.12
C SER A 50 12.49 16.01 -8.94
N ASP A 51 12.15 17.27 -9.17
CA ASP A 51 11.97 18.28 -8.13
C ASP A 51 10.67 18.12 -7.32
N THR A 52 9.80 17.20 -7.73
CA THR A 52 8.55 16.84 -7.03
C THR A 52 8.55 15.40 -6.57
N LEU A 53 7.77 15.11 -5.54
CA LEU A 53 7.62 13.75 -5.01
C LEU A 53 6.87 12.86 -6.02
N PRO A 54 7.31 11.61 -6.23
CA PRO A 54 6.48 10.61 -6.89
C PRO A 54 5.14 10.45 -6.15
N LEU A 55 4.04 10.33 -6.88
CA LEU A 55 2.66 10.28 -6.34
C LEU A 55 2.49 9.30 -5.15
N THR A 56 3.20 8.18 -5.18
CA THR A 56 3.10 7.12 -4.17
C THR A 56 4.15 7.21 -3.05
N TYR A 57 5.12 8.13 -3.17
CA TYR A 57 6.18 8.29 -2.17
C TYR A 57 5.66 8.76 -0.79
N PRO A 58 4.66 9.65 -0.70
CA PRO A 58 4.10 10.06 0.59
C PRO A 58 3.64 8.90 1.48
N PHE A 59 3.20 7.77 0.91
CA PHE A 59 2.92 6.56 1.68
C PHE A 59 4.16 6.08 2.45
N ALA A 60 5.33 6.01 1.80
CA ALA A 60 6.58 5.61 2.45
C ALA A 60 7.04 6.64 3.48
N LEU A 61 6.93 7.93 3.16
CA LEU A 61 7.27 9.03 4.06
C LEU A 61 6.46 9.00 5.36
N THR A 62 5.16 8.70 5.29
CA THR A 62 4.23 8.69 6.43
C THR A 62 4.11 7.33 7.10
N PHE A 63 4.71 6.27 6.57
CA PHE A 63 4.59 4.91 7.10
C PHE A 63 4.95 4.79 8.59
N PRO A 64 6.01 5.45 9.13
CA PRO A 64 6.28 5.45 10.56
C PRO A 64 5.15 6.03 11.41
N THR A 65 4.46 7.07 10.91
CA THR A 65 3.32 7.71 11.58
C THR A 65 2.10 6.77 11.55
N VAL A 66 1.81 6.14 10.43
CA VAL A 66 0.78 5.09 10.31
C VAL A 66 1.07 3.96 11.30
N MET A 67 2.31 3.47 11.35
CA MET A 67 2.70 2.41 12.28
C MET A 67 2.57 2.82 13.75
N SER A 68 2.77 4.09 14.10
CA SER A 68 2.57 4.56 15.48
C SER A 68 1.09 4.52 15.90
N LEU A 69 0.16 4.69 14.96
CA LEU A 69 -1.28 4.54 15.18
C LEU A 69 -1.66 3.07 15.33
N VAL A 70 -1.35 2.24 14.30
CA VAL A 70 -1.88 0.87 14.21
C VAL A 70 -1.18 -0.13 15.16
N THR A 71 0.00 0.21 15.70
CA THR A 71 0.68 -0.58 16.74
C THR A 71 0.32 -0.16 18.16
N GLY A 72 -0.58 0.82 18.34
CA GLY A 72 -1.13 1.18 19.63
C GLY A 72 -1.87 0.01 20.29
N PHE A 73 -1.85 -0.07 21.62
CA PHE A 73 -2.61 -1.08 22.36
C PHE A 73 -4.12 -0.80 22.34
N ASP A 74 -4.48 0.45 22.07
CA ASP A 74 -5.85 0.94 21.85
C ASP A 74 -6.38 0.63 20.45
N PHE A 75 -5.58 -0.02 19.58
CA PHE A 75 -6.03 -0.43 18.26
C PHE A 75 -6.69 -1.83 18.33
N PRO A 76 -7.84 -2.08 17.65
CA PRO A 76 -8.68 -3.25 17.88
C PRO A 76 -8.03 -4.60 17.51
N PHE A 77 -6.95 -4.58 16.74
CA PHE A 77 -6.23 -5.80 16.35
C PHE A 77 -4.74 -5.52 16.15
N ALA A 78 -3.95 -6.60 16.10
CA ALA A 78 -2.52 -6.48 15.84
C ALA A 78 -2.25 -6.05 14.40
N ALA A 79 -1.34 -5.12 14.19
CA ALA A 79 -0.90 -4.73 12.84
C ALA A 79 -0.30 -5.93 12.07
N MET A 80 0.39 -6.83 12.80
CA MET A 80 0.96 -8.04 12.23
C MET A 80 -0.13 -9.01 11.76
N GLY A 81 -0.02 -9.49 10.52
CA GLY A 81 -1.02 -10.36 9.89
C GLY A 81 -2.15 -9.60 9.18
N SER A 82 -2.17 -8.27 9.27
CA SER A 82 -3.06 -7.46 8.45
C SER A 82 -2.55 -7.35 7.02
N VAL A 83 -3.46 -7.34 6.04
CA VAL A 83 -3.16 -7.30 4.60
C VAL A 83 -3.72 -6.01 4.03
N HIS A 84 -2.91 -5.30 3.26
CA HIS A 84 -3.33 -4.13 2.49
C HIS A 84 -4.18 -4.59 1.30
N ILE A 85 -5.45 -4.18 1.22
CA ILE A 85 -6.39 -4.64 0.18
C ILE A 85 -6.82 -3.55 -0.79
N GLU A 86 -6.89 -2.30 -0.35
CA GLU A 86 -7.23 -1.15 -1.19
C GLU A 86 -6.41 0.07 -0.78
N ASN A 87 -6.13 0.93 -1.75
CA ASN A 87 -5.45 2.20 -1.54
C ASN A 87 -6.01 3.26 -2.48
N HIS A 88 -6.41 4.40 -1.94
CA HIS A 88 -6.95 5.52 -2.69
C HIS A 88 -6.12 6.76 -2.38
N ILE A 89 -5.42 7.29 -3.36
CA ILE A 89 -4.63 8.51 -3.27
C ILE A 89 -5.33 9.61 -4.06
N THR A 90 -5.45 10.79 -3.46
CA THR A 90 -5.80 12.03 -4.14
C THR A 90 -4.65 13.02 -3.94
N GLN A 91 -3.94 13.34 -4.99
CA GLN A 91 -3.00 14.45 -5.02
C GLN A 91 -3.72 15.69 -5.53
N TYR A 92 -3.76 16.74 -4.74
CA TYR A 92 -4.38 18.02 -5.12
C TYR A 92 -3.41 18.91 -5.89
N ARG A 93 -2.10 18.78 -5.57
CA ARG A 93 -0.98 19.38 -6.28
C ARG A 93 0.30 18.57 -6.04
N PRO A 94 1.29 18.66 -6.93
CA PRO A 94 2.63 18.13 -6.67
C PRO A 94 3.26 18.75 -5.42
N ILE A 95 3.98 17.95 -4.64
CA ILE A 95 4.78 18.39 -3.50
C ILE A 95 6.23 18.44 -3.94
N LYS A 96 6.90 19.59 -3.78
CA LYS A 96 8.32 19.73 -4.12
C LYS A 96 9.19 19.04 -3.06
N VAL A 97 10.32 18.49 -3.47
CA VAL A 97 11.29 17.86 -2.56
C VAL A 97 11.90 18.83 -1.54
N THR A 98 11.80 20.14 -1.82
CA THR A 98 12.27 21.22 -0.95
C THR A 98 11.21 21.72 0.04
N GLU A 99 9.98 21.24 -0.07
CA GLU A 99 8.88 21.63 0.85
C GLU A 99 8.90 20.79 2.12
N THR A 100 8.51 21.42 3.22
CA THR A 100 8.20 20.73 4.47
C THR A 100 6.70 20.46 4.50
N VAL A 101 6.31 19.25 4.90
CA VAL A 101 4.91 18.85 4.98
C VAL A 101 4.53 18.55 6.43
N SER A 102 3.28 18.83 6.77
CA SER A 102 2.66 18.26 7.98
C SER A 102 1.84 17.05 7.62
N ALA A 103 1.74 16.11 8.55
CA ALA A 103 0.94 14.88 8.38
C ALA A 103 -0.08 14.72 9.51
N ALA A 104 -1.27 14.24 9.17
CA ALA A 104 -2.28 13.78 10.11
C ALA A 104 -2.74 12.37 9.69
N VAL A 105 -2.77 11.45 10.67
CA VAL A 105 -3.16 10.06 10.45
C VAL A 105 -4.19 9.64 11.48
N HIS A 106 -5.33 9.12 11.03
CA HIS A 106 -6.35 8.54 11.90
C HIS A 106 -6.94 7.26 11.29
N ALA A 107 -7.72 6.54 12.09
CA ALA A 107 -8.40 5.33 11.65
C ALA A 107 -9.92 5.55 11.67
N GLU A 108 -10.60 4.99 10.67
CA GLU A 108 -12.06 5.06 10.56
C GLU A 108 -12.65 3.81 9.91
N ASN A 109 -13.98 3.73 9.83
CA ASN A 109 -14.72 2.69 9.09
C ASN A 109 -14.35 1.24 9.48
N LEU A 110 -14.25 0.94 10.80
CA LEU A 110 -14.13 -0.44 11.24
C LEU A 110 -15.40 -1.21 10.88
N ARG A 111 -15.24 -2.28 10.08
CA ARG A 111 -16.38 -3.03 9.54
C ARG A 111 -16.05 -4.50 9.34
N GLU A 112 -17.08 -5.34 9.45
CA GLU A 112 -16.94 -6.76 9.18
C GLU A 112 -16.79 -7.06 7.69
N HIS A 113 -16.00 -8.06 7.42
CA HIS A 113 -15.81 -8.68 6.12
C HIS A 113 -15.77 -10.21 6.33
N ARG A 114 -16.18 -11.02 5.34
CA ARG A 114 -16.18 -12.48 5.43
C ARG A 114 -14.84 -13.13 5.80
N LYS A 115 -13.72 -12.42 5.69
CA LYS A 115 -12.38 -12.90 6.05
C LYS A 115 -11.81 -12.24 7.30
N GLY A 116 -12.51 -11.29 7.91
CA GLY A 116 -12.01 -10.57 9.06
C GLY A 116 -12.60 -9.17 9.23
N LEU A 117 -11.85 -8.28 9.85
CA LEU A 117 -12.21 -6.87 10.01
C LEU A 117 -11.48 -6.01 8.99
N LEU A 118 -12.19 -5.06 8.42
CA LEU A 118 -11.64 -3.99 7.60
C LEU A 118 -11.52 -2.72 8.43
N VAL A 119 -10.46 -1.97 8.19
CA VAL A 119 -10.24 -0.63 8.74
C VAL A 119 -9.65 0.25 7.66
N ASP A 120 -10.07 1.50 7.63
CA ASP A 120 -9.50 2.51 6.76
C ASP A 120 -8.55 3.40 7.59
N ILE A 121 -7.31 3.54 7.12
CA ILE A 121 -6.33 4.47 7.67
C ILE A 121 -6.25 5.65 6.72
N VAL A 122 -6.68 6.80 7.22
CA VAL A 122 -6.65 8.07 6.49
C VAL A 122 -5.35 8.80 6.81
N THR A 123 -4.68 9.24 5.77
CA THR A 123 -3.45 10.04 5.87
C THR A 123 -3.61 11.32 5.06
N GLU A 124 -3.41 12.44 5.68
CA GLU A 124 -3.44 13.77 5.04
C GLU A 124 -2.06 14.42 5.13
N LEU A 125 -1.59 14.99 4.01
CA LEU A 125 -0.42 15.87 3.98
C LEU A 125 -0.82 17.27 3.57
N LYS A 126 -0.26 18.25 4.28
CA LYS A 126 -0.40 19.68 3.97
C LYS A 126 0.97 20.32 3.80
N VAL A 127 1.02 21.35 2.96
CA VAL A 127 2.14 22.28 2.87
C VAL A 127 1.65 23.62 3.39
N GLY A 128 2.18 24.05 4.54
CA GLY A 128 1.53 25.11 5.31
C GLY A 128 0.11 24.71 5.72
N ASN A 129 -0.88 25.48 5.30
CA ASN A 129 -2.31 25.19 5.55
C ASN A 129 -3.01 24.51 4.37
N ASP A 130 -2.36 24.38 3.22
CA ASP A 130 -2.97 23.89 1.99
C ASP A 130 -2.93 22.36 1.90
N PRO A 131 -4.06 21.67 1.73
CA PRO A 131 -4.07 20.23 1.45
C PRO A 131 -3.30 19.94 0.16
N ALA A 132 -2.32 19.06 0.22
CA ALA A 132 -1.51 18.69 -0.93
C ALA A 132 -1.76 17.24 -1.37
N TRP A 133 -2.00 16.35 -0.40
CA TRP A 133 -2.15 14.92 -0.68
C TRP A 133 -3.00 14.24 0.41
N HIS A 134 -3.85 13.34 -0.03
CA HIS A 134 -4.76 12.57 0.84
C HIS A 134 -4.71 11.11 0.44
N GLN A 135 -4.75 10.21 1.42
CA GLN A 135 -4.77 8.77 1.17
C GLN A 135 -5.72 8.06 2.12
N VAL A 136 -6.44 7.08 1.58
CA VAL A 136 -7.18 6.09 2.36
C VAL A 136 -6.58 4.71 2.06
N THR A 137 -6.03 4.06 3.10
CA THR A 137 -5.49 2.71 3.04
C THR A 137 -6.42 1.75 3.76
N THR A 138 -7.00 0.77 3.05
CA THR A 138 -7.84 -0.24 3.68
C THR A 138 -7.03 -1.48 4.00
N PHE A 139 -6.97 -1.83 5.29
CA PHE A 139 -6.38 -3.07 5.78
C PHE A 139 -7.45 -4.09 6.15
N LEU A 140 -7.16 -5.36 5.87
CA LEU A 140 -7.92 -6.52 6.32
C LEU A 140 -7.13 -7.24 7.41
N HIS A 141 -7.66 -7.30 8.63
CA HIS A 141 -7.18 -8.19 9.67
C HIS A 141 -7.97 -9.49 9.65
N GLN A 142 -7.28 -10.63 9.45
CA GLN A 142 -7.93 -11.93 9.28
C GLN A 142 -8.41 -12.48 10.63
N GLN A 143 -9.72 -12.64 10.76
CA GLN A 143 -10.38 -13.30 11.91
C GLN A 143 -11.76 -13.80 11.53
N LYS A 144 -12.40 -14.57 12.42
CA LYS A 144 -13.80 -14.95 12.25
C LYS A 144 -14.70 -13.75 12.52
N THR A 145 -15.74 -13.57 11.70
CA THR A 145 -16.78 -12.55 11.83
C THR A 145 -18.15 -13.18 11.64
N SER A 146 -19.22 -12.43 11.82
CA SER A 146 -20.58 -12.87 11.53
C SER A 146 -20.75 -13.31 10.06
N LEU A 147 -19.97 -12.70 9.14
CA LEU A 147 -19.99 -12.93 7.69
C LEU A 147 -19.10 -14.12 7.23
N SER A 148 -18.37 -14.79 8.13
CA SER A 148 -17.40 -15.84 7.76
C SER A 148 -18.03 -17.08 7.12
N GLY A 149 -19.34 -17.28 7.30
CA GLY A 149 -20.13 -18.38 6.71
C GLY A 149 -20.65 -18.10 5.31
N GLU A 150 -20.52 -16.89 4.79
CA GLU A 150 -21.03 -16.54 3.48
C GLU A 150 -20.33 -17.29 2.34
N PRO A 151 -21.07 -17.69 1.28
CA PRO A 151 -20.51 -18.34 0.12
C PRO A 151 -19.37 -17.51 -0.53
N LYS A 152 -18.33 -18.20 -0.95
CA LYS A 152 -17.28 -17.55 -1.75
C LYS A 152 -17.84 -17.22 -3.14
N PRO A 153 -17.54 -16.04 -3.71
CA PRO A 153 -17.85 -15.77 -5.10
C PRO A 153 -17.24 -16.85 -6.00
N GLU A 154 -17.99 -17.28 -6.99
CA GLU A 154 -17.47 -18.24 -7.96
C GLU A 154 -16.23 -17.71 -8.66
N PRO A 155 -15.22 -18.58 -8.90
CA PRO A 155 -14.04 -18.17 -9.66
C PRO A 155 -14.44 -17.81 -11.08
N GLN A 156 -14.30 -16.56 -11.45
CA GLN A 156 -14.49 -16.14 -12.84
C GLN A 156 -13.41 -16.76 -13.74
N LYS A 157 -13.81 -17.35 -14.87
CA LYS A 157 -12.87 -17.78 -15.89
C LYS A 157 -12.10 -16.56 -16.40
N GLN A 158 -10.79 -16.62 -16.32
CA GLN A 158 -9.96 -15.54 -16.84
C GLN A 158 -10.02 -15.54 -18.37
N PRO A 159 -10.31 -14.42 -19.03
CA PRO A 159 -10.30 -14.34 -20.47
C PRO A 159 -8.89 -14.61 -21.02
N LYS A 160 -8.79 -15.06 -22.25
CA LYS A 160 -7.50 -15.09 -22.95
C LYS A 160 -7.07 -13.64 -23.21
N LEU A 161 -5.97 -13.25 -22.58
CA LEU A 161 -5.48 -11.88 -22.65
C LEU A 161 -4.59 -11.68 -23.88
N PRO A 162 -4.58 -10.47 -24.47
CA PRO A 162 -3.58 -10.08 -25.45
C PRO A 162 -2.18 -10.05 -24.80
N PRO A 163 -1.12 -9.88 -25.60
CA PRO A 163 0.21 -9.59 -25.05
C PRO A 163 0.17 -8.38 -24.12
N PRO A 164 0.90 -8.40 -22.97
CA PRO A 164 0.93 -7.27 -22.07
C PRO A 164 1.68 -6.07 -22.67
N ASN A 165 1.35 -4.85 -22.25
CA ASN A 165 2.05 -3.63 -22.62
C ASN A 165 3.50 -3.63 -22.09
N ALA A 166 3.73 -4.21 -20.90
CA ALA A 166 5.04 -4.39 -20.31
C ALA A 166 5.11 -5.66 -19.45
N VAL A 167 6.32 -6.16 -19.21
CA VAL A 167 6.58 -7.25 -18.28
C VAL A 167 7.45 -6.73 -17.14
N LEU A 168 6.89 -6.71 -15.94
CA LEU A 168 7.60 -6.31 -14.74
C LEU A 168 8.30 -7.53 -14.13
N SER A 169 9.63 -7.45 -13.99
CA SER A 169 10.44 -8.42 -13.26
C SER A 169 10.66 -7.93 -11.83
N ILE A 170 10.15 -8.68 -10.85
CA ILE A 170 10.19 -8.29 -9.44
C ILE A 170 11.04 -9.30 -8.67
N THR A 171 12.09 -8.82 -8.00
CA THR A 171 13.06 -9.64 -7.27
C THR A 171 12.97 -9.41 -5.76
N ALA A 172 13.39 -10.40 -4.98
CA ALA A 172 13.49 -10.25 -3.53
C ALA A 172 14.48 -9.16 -3.10
N GLY A 173 15.52 -8.88 -3.92
CA GLY A 173 16.47 -7.80 -3.69
C GLY A 173 15.79 -6.43 -3.75
N GLN A 174 15.02 -6.17 -4.81
CA GLN A 174 14.23 -4.92 -4.94
C GLN A 174 13.28 -4.73 -3.75
N ILE A 175 12.61 -5.79 -3.33
CA ILE A 175 11.64 -5.71 -2.21
C ILE A 175 12.34 -5.43 -0.88
N ARG A 176 13.52 -6.00 -0.63
CA ARG A 176 14.32 -5.63 0.56
C ARG A 176 14.79 -4.18 0.53
N ASN A 177 15.21 -3.68 -0.64
CA ASN A 177 15.59 -2.27 -0.80
C ASN A 177 14.38 -1.36 -0.55
N TYR A 178 13.22 -1.69 -1.12
CA TYR A 178 11.98 -0.96 -0.88
C TYR A 178 11.60 -0.93 0.62
N ALA A 179 11.72 -2.08 1.30
CA ALA A 179 11.48 -2.19 2.75
C ALA A 179 12.40 -1.24 3.56
N SER A 180 13.67 -1.16 3.18
CA SER A 180 14.64 -0.27 3.86
C SER A 180 14.35 1.20 3.63
N ILE A 181 13.84 1.58 2.45
CA ILE A 181 13.51 2.96 2.08
C ILE A 181 12.24 3.42 2.80
N GLY A 182 11.19 2.61 2.80
CA GLY A 182 9.87 2.93 3.36
C GLY A 182 9.67 2.51 4.82
N GLY A 183 10.63 1.77 5.41
CA GLY A 183 10.53 1.28 6.80
C GLY A 183 9.56 0.11 7.00
N ASP A 184 8.94 -0.43 5.95
CA ASP A 184 8.06 -1.58 6.04
C ASP A 184 8.86 -2.89 6.02
N HIS A 185 9.34 -3.28 7.20
CA HIS A 185 10.09 -4.52 7.42
C HIS A 185 9.20 -5.71 7.81
N ASN A 186 7.93 -5.72 7.42
CA ASN A 186 7.06 -6.87 7.69
C ASN A 186 7.73 -8.17 7.19
N PRO A 187 7.90 -9.18 8.06
CA PRO A 187 8.66 -10.39 7.73
C PRO A 187 8.15 -11.17 6.51
N ILE A 188 6.87 -11.02 6.14
CA ILE A 188 6.32 -11.67 4.93
C ILE A 188 6.99 -11.20 3.64
N HIS A 189 7.61 -10.02 3.65
CA HIS A 189 8.31 -9.41 2.52
C HIS A 189 9.82 -9.65 2.53
N THR A 190 10.41 -9.91 3.72
CA THR A 190 11.86 -9.91 3.90
C THR A 190 12.44 -11.25 4.32
N ASN A 191 11.62 -12.16 4.89
CA ASN A 191 12.06 -13.45 5.42
C ASN A 191 11.18 -14.61 4.91
N GLY A 192 11.78 -15.53 4.16
CA GLY A 192 11.05 -16.64 3.54
C GLY A 192 10.48 -17.66 4.54
N ILE A 193 11.10 -17.82 5.72
CA ILE A 193 10.59 -18.73 6.78
C ILE A 193 9.33 -18.09 7.38
N ALA A 194 9.40 -16.81 7.73
CA ALA A 194 8.26 -16.09 8.26
C ALA A 194 7.10 -16.05 7.23
N ALA A 195 7.39 -15.79 5.96
CA ALA A 195 6.39 -15.82 4.91
C ALA A 195 5.64 -17.17 4.85
N LYS A 196 6.35 -18.29 5.00
CA LYS A 196 5.74 -19.64 5.05
C LYS A 196 4.83 -19.82 6.26
N LEU A 197 5.20 -19.31 7.43
CA LEU A 197 4.36 -19.35 8.63
C LEU A 197 3.04 -18.58 8.44
N PHE A 198 3.05 -17.54 7.60
CA PHE A 198 1.85 -16.80 7.19
C PHE A 198 1.13 -17.36 5.96
N GLY A 199 1.49 -18.59 5.51
CA GLY A 199 0.83 -19.31 4.43
C GLY A 199 1.27 -18.94 3.01
N PHE A 200 2.36 -18.19 2.84
CA PHE A 200 2.95 -17.89 1.54
C PHE A 200 4.07 -18.88 1.21
N PRO A 201 4.23 -19.30 -0.05
CA PRO A 201 5.29 -20.24 -0.43
C PRO A 201 6.71 -19.68 -0.25
N THR A 202 6.86 -18.37 -0.36
CA THR A 202 8.09 -17.59 -0.13
C THR A 202 7.70 -16.12 0.11
N VAL A 203 8.69 -15.22 0.20
CA VAL A 203 8.43 -13.78 0.34
C VAL A 203 7.57 -13.23 -0.80
N ILE A 204 6.76 -12.23 -0.49
CA ILE A 204 5.87 -11.55 -1.43
C ILE A 204 6.25 -10.08 -1.58
N ALA A 205 5.92 -9.47 -2.71
CA ALA A 205 6.12 -8.04 -2.91
C ALA A 205 5.16 -7.22 -2.03
N HIS A 206 5.61 -6.03 -1.58
CA HIS A 206 4.70 -5.05 -0.98
C HIS A 206 3.65 -4.61 -1.99
N GLY A 207 2.41 -4.42 -1.53
CA GLY A 207 1.34 -3.91 -2.38
C GLY A 207 1.72 -2.56 -3.00
N MET A 208 2.16 -1.61 -2.18
CA MET A 208 2.51 -0.26 -2.64
C MET A 208 3.76 -0.21 -3.52
N PHE A 209 4.72 -1.14 -3.36
CA PHE A 209 5.77 -1.30 -4.37
C PHE A 209 5.18 -1.65 -5.73
N SER A 210 4.26 -2.62 -5.77
CA SER A 210 3.61 -3.03 -7.03
C SER A 210 2.78 -1.90 -7.63
N ALA A 211 2.07 -1.12 -6.79
CA ALA A 211 1.32 0.05 -7.22
C ALA A 211 2.23 1.13 -7.82
N ALA A 212 3.36 1.43 -7.18
CA ALA A 212 4.36 2.37 -7.69
C ALA A 212 4.96 1.90 -9.02
N ALA A 213 5.37 0.63 -9.10
CA ALA A 213 5.98 0.07 -10.32
C ALA A 213 5.02 0.03 -11.52
N VAL A 214 3.72 -0.16 -11.28
CA VAL A 214 2.69 -0.08 -12.32
C VAL A 214 2.53 1.36 -12.80
N LEU A 215 2.44 2.33 -11.87
CA LEU A 215 2.28 3.74 -12.16
C LEU A 215 3.46 4.33 -12.96
N ALA A 216 4.68 3.83 -12.73
CA ALA A 216 5.89 4.26 -13.43
C ALA A 216 5.77 4.19 -14.97
N ASN A 217 4.90 3.30 -15.49
CA ASN A 217 4.72 3.15 -16.94
C ASN A 217 3.92 4.28 -17.58
N ILE A 218 3.18 5.06 -16.80
CA ILE A 218 2.36 6.19 -17.29
C ILE A 218 2.70 7.51 -16.58
N GLU A 219 3.68 7.53 -15.69
CA GLU A 219 4.01 8.67 -14.82
C GLU A 219 4.15 9.99 -15.59
N GLY A 220 4.82 9.98 -16.75
CA GLY A 220 5.00 11.17 -17.57
C GLY A 220 3.75 11.74 -18.24
N GLN A 221 2.59 11.09 -18.02
CA GLN A 221 1.30 11.51 -18.59
C GLN A 221 0.29 11.91 -17.49
N LEU A 222 0.69 11.84 -16.21
CA LEU A 222 -0.17 12.18 -15.09
C LEU A 222 -0.42 13.69 -15.03
N PRO A 223 -1.66 14.13 -14.75
CA PRO A 223 -1.93 15.52 -14.41
C PRO A 223 -1.40 15.85 -13.00
N ASP A 224 -1.20 17.13 -12.72
CA ASP A 224 -0.75 17.62 -11.43
C ASP A 224 -1.73 17.26 -10.29
N ALA A 225 -3.04 17.39 -10.54
CA ALA A 225 -4.09 16.96 -9.65
C ALA A 225 -4.66 15.62 -10.14
N VAL A 226 -4.54 14.57 -9.32
CA VAL A 226 -4.81 13.21 -9.77
C VAL A 226 -5.34 12.33 -8.65
N LYS A 227 -6.29 11.46 -8.99
CA LYS A 227 -6.76 10.35 -8.16
C LYS A 227 -6.15 9.05 -8.65
N TYR A 228 -5.56 8.30 -7.76
CA TYR A 228 -5.01 6.97 -8.02
C TYR A 228 -5.62 5.96 -7.05
N SER A 229 -6.45 5.06 -7.57
CA SER A 229 -7.14 4.03 -6.80
C SER A 229 -6.59 2.66 -7.16
N VAL A 230 -6.22 1.87 -6.15
CA VAL A 230 -5.61 0.54 -6.32
C VAL A 230 -6.38 -0.48 -5.48
N ARG A 231 -6.70 -1.61 -6.09
CA ARG A 231 -7.20 -2.79 -5.40
C ARG A 231 -6.20 -3.94 -5.54
N PHE A 232 -5.75 -4.46 -4.42
CA PHE A 232 -4.84 -5.60 -4.37
C PHE A 232 -5.64 -6.92 -4.36
N ALA A 233 -5.22 -7.87 -5.22
CA ALA A 233 -5.89 -9.16 -5.36
C ALA A 233 -4.99 -10.30 -4.85
N LYS A 234 -4.32 -11.05 -5.73
CA LYS A 234 -3.43 -12.13 -5.30
C LYS A 234 -2.01 -11.62 -5.08
N PRO A 235 -1.33 -12.03 -3.99
CA PRO A 235 0.04 -11.64 -3.72
C PRO A 235 0.99 -11.95 -4.89
N VAL A 236 1.96 -11.07 -5.10
CA VAL A 236 3.07 -11.31 -6.03
C VAL A 236 4.13 -12.10 -5.29
N VAL A 237 4.17 -13.41 -5.51
CA VAL A 237 5.15 -14.33 -4.89
C VAL A 237 6.48 -14.25 -5.63
N LEU A 238 7.58 -14.03 -4.93
CA LEU A 238 8.90 -13.73 -5.51
C LEU A 238 9.80 -14.97 -5.71
N PRO A 239 10.67 -14.96 -6.75
CA PRO A 239 10.77 -13.94 -7.79
C PRO A 239 9.60 -14.04 -8.77
N ALA A 240 9.20 -12.92 -9.37
CA ALA A 240 8.04 -12.88 -10.26
C ALA A 240 8.33 -12.16 -11.57
N LYS A 241 7.64 -12.62 -12.63
CA LYS A 241 7.39 -11.85 -13.85
C LYS A 241 5.89 -11.67 -13.98
N ALA A 242 5.42 -10.44 -14.05
CA ALA A 242 4.00 -10.10 -14.14
C ALA A 242 3.76 -9.22 -15.37
N GLY A 243 2.66 -9.45 -16.07
CA GLY A 243 2.25 -8.68 -17.23
C GLY A 243 1.47 -7.44 -16.79
N LEU A 244 1.88 -6.29 -17.25
CA LEU A 244 1.15 -5.04 -17.09
C LEU A 244 0.28 -4.79 -18.32
N TYR A 245 -0.98 -4.50 -18.10
CA TYR A 245 -1.96 -4.09 -19.07
C TYR A 245 -2.38 -2.67 -18.76
N VAL A 246 -2.32 -1.80 -19.76
CA VAL A 246 -2.65 -0.37 -19.65
C VAL A 246 -3.73 -0.08 -20.69
N GLU A 247 -4.87 0.38 -20.22
CA GLU A 247 -5.94 0.87 -21.06
C GLU A 247 -6.17 2.35 -20.75
N ARG A 248 -6.39 3.15 -21.77
CA ARG A 248 -6.67 4.59 -21.64
C ARG A 248 -8.02 4.87 -22.27
N ASP A 249 -8.84 5.58 -21.56
CA ASP A 249 -10.12 6.10 -22.03
C ASP A 249 -10.21 7.64 -21.89
N ALA A 250 -11.42 8.19 -22.04
CA ALA A 250 -11.66 9.63 -21.90
C ALA A 250 -11.46 10.11 -20.47
N ASP A 251 -11.66 9.24 -19.46
CA ASP A 251 -11.67 9.57 -18.04
C ASP A 251 -10.32 9.34 -17.36
N GLY A 252 -9.37 8.65 -18.05
CA GLY A 252 -8.05 8.38 -17.49
C GLY A 252 -7.42 7.05 -17.92
N TRP A 253 -6.88 6.31 -16.96
CA TRP A 253 -6.21 5.02 -17.23
C TRP A 253 -6.75 3.92 -16.33
N GLU A 254 -6.91 2.74 -16.90
CA GLU A 254 -7.04 1.49 -16.18
C GLU A 254 -5.73 0.69 -16.29
N LEU A 255 -5.22 0.24 -15.15
CA LEU A 255 -3.98 -0.51 -15.06
C LEU A 255 -4.25 -1.84 -14.38
N THR A 256 -3.79 -2.94 -14.98
CA THR A 256 -3.90 -4.26 -14.36
C THR A 256 -2.56 -4.98 -14.41
N LEU A 257 -2.05 -5.41 -13.24
CA LEU A 257 -0.89 -6.29 -13.14
C LEU A 257 -1.36 -7.73 -12.97
N ARG A 258 -0.97 -8.62 -13.89
CA ARG A 258 -1.44 -10.01 -13.92
C ARG A 258 -0.31 -11.03 -13.91
N ASN A 259 -0.62 -12.19 -13.35
CA ASN A 259 0.26 -13.35 -13.47
C ASN A 259 0.31 -13.81 -14.94
N LEU A 260 1.51 -13.86 -15.54
CA LEU A 260 1.68 -14.20 -16.96
C LEU A 260 1.24 -15.62 -17.31
N LYS A 261 1.35 -16.57 -16.37
CA LYS A 261 1.03 -17.99 -16.64
C LYS A 261 -0.43 -18.31 -16.38
N LYS A 262 -1.01 -17.76 -15.30
CA LYS A 262 -2.34 -18.12 -14.81
C LYS A 262 -3.40 -17.04 -15.07
N GLY A 263 -3.00 -15.85 -15.55
CA GLY A 263 -3.89 -14.76 -15.94
C GLY A 263 -4.61 -14.02 -14.81
N TYR A 264 -4.57 -14.50 -13.57
CA TYR A 264 -5.24 -13.82 -12.45
C TYR A 264 -4.58 -12.48 -12.11
N PRO A 265 -5.36 -11.50 -11.65
CA PRO A 265 -4.80 -10.21 -11.28
C PRO A 265 -4.03 -10.28 -9.95
N HIS A 266 -2.94 -9.52 -9.88
CA HIS A 266 -2.22 -9.17 -8.66
C HIS A 266 -2.74 -7.85 -8.10
N LEU A 267 -2.98 -6.87 -8.98
CA LEU A 267 -3.65 -5.62 -8.67
C LEU A 267 -4.43 -5.11 -9.89
N THR A 268 -5.43 -4.29 -9.62
CA THR A 268 -6.10 -3.41 -10.58
C THR A 268 -6.03 -1.99 -10.07
N ALA A 269 -5.91 -1.02 -10.96
CA ALA A 269 -5.85 0.37 -10.57
C ALA A 269 -6.50 1.28 -11.61
N THR A 270 -6.99 2.42 -11.16
CA THR A 270 -7.50 3.51 -12.00
C THR A 270 -6.75 4.79 -11.69
N VAL A 271 -6.50 5.59 -12.72
CA VAL A 271 -5.91 6.93 -12.60
C VAL A 271 -6.83 7.91 -13.30
N GLN A 272 -7.27 8.94 -12.58
CA GLN A 272 -8.21 9.94 -13.08
C GLN A 272 -7.77 11.34 -12.66
N PRO A 273 -8.00 12.39 -13.46
CA PRO A 273 -7.89 13.77 -12.99
C PRO A 273 -8.80 14.02 -11.78
N VAL A 274 -8.43 15.00 -10.92
CA VAL A 274 -9.28 15.47 -9.81
C VAL A 274 -10.33 16.43 -10.34
#